data_4204e6f22f76c209c3b5e059e66b865e
#
_entry.id   4204e6f22f76c209c3b5e059e66b865e
#
_cell.length_a   1.000
_cell.length_b   1.000
_cell.length_c   1.000
_cell.angle_alpha   90.00
_cell.angle_beta   90.00
_cell.angle_gamma   90.00
#
_symmetry.space_group_name_H-M   'P 1'
#
loop_
_entity.id
_entity.type
_entity.pdbx_description
1 polymer ?
#
loop_
_entity_poly.entity_id
_entity_poly.type
_entity_poly.pdbx_seq_one_letter_code
_entity_poly.pdbx_strand_id
1 'polypeptide(L)'
;KKVTVTDLLSLAVVKTLMKHPYINASLTEDGKTIITHNYVNLAMAVGMDNGLMTPVVYNAEKMTLSELVVAFKDVIGRTLDGKLAPSELQNSTFTISNLGMFGVQSFGPIINQPNSAILGVSATVEKPVVVNGEIVIRPIMSLGLTIDHRVVDGMAGAKFMKDLKALIEDPI
;
A
#
# COMPACT_ATOMS: atom_id res chain seq x y z
N LYS A 1 -7.55 18.59 8.92
CA LYS A 1 -6.64 18.37 7.78
C LYS A 1 -7.42 17.64 6.68
N LYS A 2 -7.19 17.99 5.40
CA LYS A 2 -7.89 17.36 4.28
C LYS A 2 -7.42 15.89 4.15
N VAL A 3 -8.36 14.95 4.20
CA VAL A 3 -8.14 13.53 3.93
C VAL A 3 -8.12 13.31 2.42
N THR A 4 -7.21 12.49 1.93
CA THR A 4 -7.08 12.12 0.51
C THR A 4 -7.57 10.69 0.28
N VAL A 5 -7.80 10.33 -1.00
CA VAL A 5 -8.12 8.95 -1.39
C VAL A 5 -6.99 7.99 -0.99
N THR A 6 -5.72 8.43 -1.08
CA THR A 6 -4.57 7.63 -0.66
C THR A 6 -4.57 7.36 0.85
N ASP A 7 -5.02 8.30 1.67
CA ASP A 7 -5.13 8.09 3.12
C ASP A 7 -6.19 7.03 3.45
N LEU A 8 -7.35 7.10 2.80
CA LEU A 8 -8.42 6.11 2.95
C LEU A 8 -7.98 4.73 2.47
N LEU A 9 -7.31 4.69 1.32
CA LEU A 9 -6.74 3.45 0.77
C LEU A 9 -5.71 2.86 1.73
N SER A 10 -4.82 3.68 2.30
CA SER A 10 -3.81 3.22 3.25
C SER A 10 -4.44 2.59 4.50
N LEU A 11 -5.51 3.19 5.04
CA LEU A 11 -6.24 2.59 6.15
C LEU A 11 -6.90 1.27 5.77
N ALA A 12 -7.52 1.20 4.57
CA ALA A 12 -8.11 -0.04 4.06
C ALA A 12 -7.05 -1.14 3.89
N VAL A 13 -5.86 -0.80 3.37
CA VAL A 13 -4.72 -1.72 3.25
C VAL A 13 -4.31 -2.25 4.61
N VAL A 14 -4.13 -1.38 5.60
CA VAL A 14 -3.75 -1.79 6.97
C VAL A 14 -4.76 -2.77 7.57
N LYS A 15 -6.06 -2.45 7.47
CA LYS A 15 -7.13 -3.33 7.98
C LYS A 15 -7.17 -4.68 7.26
N THR A 16 -6.91 -4.69 5.96
CA THR A 16 -6.90 -5.92 5.16
C THR A 16 -5.66 -6.77 5.46
N LEU A 17 -4.48 -6.16 5.63
CA LEU A 17 -3.24 -6.85 5.98
C LEU A 17 -3.36 -7.65 7.29
N MET A 18 -4.06 -7.12 8.30
CA MET A 18 -4.27 -7.82 9.56
C MET A 18 -5.07 -9.13 9.42
N LYS A 19 -5.77 -9.32 8.30
CA LYS A 19 -6.51 -10.56 7.96
C LYS A 19 -5.73 -11.50 7.03
N HIS A 20 -4.60 -11.03 6.49
CA HIS A 20 -3.80 -11.75 5.48
C HIS A 20 -2.33 -11.83 5.90
N PRO A 21 -1.96 -12.71 6.86
CA PRO A 21 -0.63 -12.72 7.47
C PRO A 21 0.51 -12.98 6.49
N TYR A 22 0.29 -13.76 5.41
CA TYR A 22 1.34 -14.02 4.41
C TYR A 22 1.59 -12.84 3.47
N ILE A 23 0.61 -11.95 3.31
CA ILE A 23 0.82 -10.69 2.57
C ILE A 23 1.64 -9.70 3.43
N ASN A 24 1.45 -9.74 4.76
CA ASN A 24 2.19 -8.93 5.74
C ASN A 24 3.33 -9.76 6.37
N ALA A 25 4.19 -10.29 5.52
CA ALA A 25 5.26 -11.19 5.91
C ALA A 25 6.60 -10.78 5.29
N SER A 26 7.66 -11.38 5.75
CA SER A 26 9.02 -11.21 5.25
C SER A 26 9.67 -12.57 5.05
N LEU A 27 10.59 -12.66 4.10
CA LEU A 27 11.45 -13.82 3.90
C LEU A 27 12.83 -13.49 4.46
N THR A 28 13.43 -14.42 5.22
CA THR A 28 14.81 -14.26 5.68
C THR A 28 15.80 -14.23 4.51
N GLU A 29 16.95 -13.59 4.69
CA GLU A 29 17.98 -13.46 3.64
C GLU A 29 18.43 -14.80 3.07
N ASP A 30 18.50 -15.85 3.92
CA ASP A 30 18.84 -17.22 3.49
C ASP A 30 17.67 -17.93 2.76
N GLY A 31 16.51 -17.28 2.66
CA GLY A 31 15.32 -17.80 1.97
C GLY A 31 14.66 -19.01 2.63
N LYS A 32 14.98 -19.30 3.89
CA LYS A 32 14.52 -20.53 4.57
C LYS A 32 13.37 -20.34 5.54
N THR A 33 13.13 -19.11 5.99
CA THR A 33 12.12 -18.83 7.00
C THR A 33 11.21 -17.69 6.58
N ILE A 34 9.90 -17.93 6.65
CA ILE A 34 8.86 -16.91 6.49
C ILE A 34 8.52 -16.36 7.86
N ILE A 35 8.60 -15.05 8.01
CA ILE A 35 8.25 -14.34 9.24
C ILE A 35 6.95 -13.58 8.99
N THR A 36 5.86 -13.97 9.66
CA THR A 36 4.61 -13.23 9.65
C THR A 36 4.61 -12.17 10.75
N HIS A 37 4.01 -11.02 10.47
CA HIS A 37 3.96 -9.91 11.42
C HIS A 37 2.53 -9.72 11.94
N ASN A 38 2.38 -9.52 13.24
CA ASN A 38 1.10 -9.20 13.91
C ASN A 38 0.88 -7.68 14.07
N TYR A 39 1.68 -6.89 13.38
CA TYR A 39 1.64 -5.43 13.31
C TYR A 39 1.86 -5.00 11.86
N VAL A 40 1.53 -3.75 11.54
CA VAL A 40 1.75 -3.19 10.21
C VAL A 40 2.66 -1.96 10.32
N ASN A 41 3.87 -2.09 9.77
CA ASN A 41 4.76 -0.97 9.51
C ASN A 41 4.64 -0.63 8.03
N LEU A 42 3.83 0.39 7.72
CA LEU A 42 3.46 0.72 6.35
C LEU A 42 4.43 1.72 5.75
N ALA A 43 5.16 1.30 4.72
CA ALA A 43 6.01 2.18 3.93
C ALA A 43 5.24 2.82 2.77
N MET A 44 5.60 4.06 2.44
CA MET A 44 5.12 4.75 1.24
C MET A 44 6.30 5.09 0.35
N ALA A 45 6.27 4.65 -0.90
CA ALA A 45 7.30 5.03 -1.87
C ALA A 45 7.18 6.51 -2.23
N VAL A 46 8.25 7.29 -1.99
CA VAL A 46 8.33 8.73 -2.26
C VAL A 46 9.44 8.97 -3.28
N GLY A 47 9.06 9.39 -4.49
CA GLY A 47 10.00 9.81 -5.53
C GLY A 47 10.63 11.14 -5.18
N MET A 48 11.94 11.24 -5.41
CA MET A 48 12.74 12.45 -5.26
C MET A 48 13.53 12.69 -6.54
N ASP A 49 14.04 13.91 -6.75
CA ASP A 49 14.82 14.23 -7.95
C ASP A 49 16.02 13.31 -8.15
N ASN A 50 16.64 12.86 -7.06
CA ASN A 50 17.84 12.03 -7.06
C ASN A 50 17.60 10.56 -6.63
N GLY A 51 16.35 10.07 -6.64
CA GLY A 51 16.07 8.69 -6.27
C GLY A 51 14.71 8.44 -5.66
N LEU A 52 14.63 7.39 -4.87
CA LEU A 52 13.42 6.93 -4.21
C LEU A 52 13.72 6.66 -2.73
N MET A 53 12.83 7.10 -1.86
CA MET A 53 12.83 6.71 -0.44
C MET A 53 11.51 6.04 -0.06
N THR A 54 11.56 5.18 0.94
CA THR A 54 10.41 4.44 1.45
C THR A 54 10.23 4.67 2.95
N PRO A 55 9.85 5.90 3.36
CA PRO A 55 9.59 6.19 4.76
C PRO A 55 8.48 5.32 5.33
N VAL A 56 8.60 4.98 6.62
CA VAL A 56 7.76 4.00 7.31
C VAL A 56 6.93 4.64 8.41
N VAL A 57 5.63 4.37 8.39
CA VAL A 57 4.73 4.63 9.53
C VAL A 57 4.58 3.35 10.32
N TYR A 58 5.07 3.36 11.58
CA TYR A 58 5.10 2.20 12.45
C TYR A 58 3.79 1.96 13.17
N ASN A 59 3.43 0.69 13.38
CA ASN A 59 2.22 0.26 14.10
C ASN A 59 0.95 0.92 13.57
N ALA A 60 0.81 0.98 12.26
CA ALA A 60 -0.33 1.62 11.59
C ALA A 60 -1.66 0.94 11.92
N GLU A 61 -1.65 -0.33 12.32
CA GLU A 61 -2.84 -1.08 12.75
C GLU A 61 -3.50 -0.51 14.02
N LYS A 62 -2.75 0.26 14.82
CA LYS A 62 -3.25 0.90 16.05
C LYS A 62 -3.78 2.31 15.82
N MET A 63 -3.60 2.84 14.61
CA MET A 63 -3.93 4.23 14.29
C MET A 63 -5.36 4.36 13.79
N THR A 64 -6.01 5.43 14.21
CA THR A 64 -7.21 5.97 13.55
C THR A 64 -6.83 6.59 12.20
N LEU A 65 -7.83 6.83 11.35
CA LEU A 65 -7.59 7.53 10.08
C LEU A 65 -6.90 8.90 10.30
N SER A 66 -7.33 9.64 11.31
CA SER A 66 -6.76 10.97 11.61
C SER A 66 -5.29 10.88 12.00
N GLU A 67 -4.91 9.91 12.83
CA GLU A 67 -3.53 9.67 13.24
C GLU A 67 -2.67 9.21 12.05
N LEU A 68 -3.19 8.31 11.22
CA LEU A 68 -2.50 7.82 10.04
C LEU A 68 -2.22 8.96 9.03
N VAL A 69 -3.20 9.83 8.78
CA VAL A 69 -3.04 11.03 7.94
C VAL A 69 -1.96 11.96 8.47
N VAL A 70 -1.91 12.17 9.78
CA VAL A 70 -0.87 13.02 10.40
C VAL A 70 0.50 12.38 10.26
N ALA A 71 0.61 11.08 10.57
CA ALA A 71 1.86 10.34 10.49
C ALA A 71 2.44 10.33 9.07
N PHE A 72 1.62 10.05 8.05
CA PHE A 72 2.09 10.07 6.66
C PHE A 72 2.50 11.47 6.20
N LYS A 73 1.73 12.50 6.52
CA LYS A 73 2.10 13.88 6.14
C LYS A 73 3.40 14.33 6.78
N ASP A 74 3.64 13.95 8.03
CA ASP A 74 4.89 14.25 8.72
C ASP A 74 6.08 13.54 8.06
N VAL A 75 6.01 12.22 7.94
CA VAL A 75 7.14 11.43 7.43
C VAL A 75 7.45 11.74 5.95
N ILE A 76 6.43 11.94 5.11
CA ILE A 76 6.61 12.33 3.70
C ILE A 76 7.20 13.74 3.60
N GLY A 77 6.69 14.69 4.38
CA GLY A 77 7.21 16.05 4.38
C GLY A 77 8.69 16.09 4.79
N ARG A 78 9.07 15.38 5.86
CA ARG A 78 10.47 15.28 6.30
C ARG A 78 11.35 14.53 5.31
N THR A 79 10.79 13.58 4.55
CA THR A 79 11.50 12.91 3.45
C THR A 79 11.87 13.92 2.36
N LEU A 80 10.91 14.70 1.90
CA LEU A 80 11.12 15.71 0.85
C LEU A 80 12.08 16.82 1.30
N ASP A 81 12.07 17.16 2.58
CA ASP A 81 13.01 18.13 3.20
C ASP A 81 14.41 17.56 3.47
N GLY A 82 14.62 16.25 3.24
CA GLY A 82 15.90 15.60 3.55
C GLY A 82 16.18 15.47 5.06
N LYS A 83 15.15 15.47 5.90
CA LYS A 83 15.24 15.44 7.38
C LYS A 83 14.85 14.11 8.00
N LEU A 84 14.73 13.06 7.19
CA LEU A 84 14.37 11.74 7.67
C LEU A 84 15.57 11.03 8.30
N ALA A 85 15.37 10.41 9.46
CA ALA A 85 16.40 9.58 10.08
C ALA A 85 16.50 8.23 9.33
N PRO A 86 17.71 7.65 9.18
CA PRO A 86 17.87 6.35 8.51
C PRO A 86 17.05 5.22 9.12
N SER A 87 16.79 5.25 10.44
CA SER A 87 15.94 4.29 11.14
C SER A 87 14.48 4.32 10.67
N GLU A 88 14.01 5.44 10.14
CA GLU A 88 12.64 5.61 9.64
C GLU A 88 12.42 5.05 8.22
N LEU A 89 13.46 4.48 7.62
CA LEU A 89 13.44 3.76 6.34
C LEU A 89 13.49 2.24 6.50
N GLN A 90 13.48 1.73 7.73
CA GLN A 90 13.72 0.32 8.05
C GLN A 90 12.48 -0.35 8.63
N ASN A 91 12.49 -1.69 8.62
CA ASN A 91 11.48 -2.52 9.28
C ASN A 91 10.04 -2.32 8.77
N SER A 92 9.87 -1.95 7.50
CA SER A 92 8.54 -2.01 6.88
C SER A 92 8.07 -3.45 6.74
N THR A 93 6.76 -3.67 6.86
CA THR A 93 6.13 -4.98 6.62
C THR A 93 5.36 -5.03 5.32
N PHE A 94 5.00 -3.89 4.78
CA PHE A 94 4.31 -3.72 3.51
C PHE A 94 4.61 -2.33 2.92
N THR A 95 4.56 -2.20 1.61
CA THR A 95 4.84 -0.94 0.91
C THR A 95 3.71 -0.59 -0.05
N ILE A 96 3.36 0.70 -0.12
CA ILE A 96 2.48 1.27 -1.15
C ILE A 96 3.32 2.16 -2.06
N SER A 97 3.17 1.98 -3.38
CA SER A 97 3.74 2.87 -4.40
C SER A 97 2.60 3.52 -5.18
N ASN A 98 2.52 4.84 -5.17
CA ASN A 98 1.46 5.58 -5.86
C ASN A 98 2.04 6.43 -7.00
N LEU A 99 1.68 6.10 -8.23
CA LEU A 99 2.04 6.82 -9.45
C LEU A 99 0.83 7.51 -10.10
N GLY A 100 -0.29 7.59 -9.41
CA GLY A 100 -1.53 8.18 -9.92
C GLY A 100 -1.39 9.65 -10.30
N MET A 101 -0.57 10.42 -9.57
CA MET A 101 -0.31 11.82 -9.86
C MET A 101 0.39 12.06 -11.21
N PHE A 102 1.04 11.03 -11.75
CA PHE A 102 1.70 11.07 -13.07
C PHE A 102 0.80 10.55 -14.20
N GLY A 103 -0.47 10.26 -13.92
CA GLY A 103 -1.41 9.75 -14.92
C GLY A 103 -1.22 8.29 -15.30
N VAL A 104 -0.41 7.54 -14.55
CA VAL A 104 -0.17 6.12 -14.79
C VAL A 104 -1.44 5.33 -14.48
N GLN A 105 -2.01 4.65 -15.47
CA GLN A 105 -3.27 3.93 -15.33
C GLN A 105 -3.11 2.46 -14.90
N SER A 106 -1.93 1.88 -15.04
CA SER A 106 -1.61 0.52 -14.60
C SER A 106 -0.10 0.33 -14.54
N PHE A 107 0.42 -0.31 -13.51
CA PHE A 107 1.83 -0.72 -13.41
C PHE A 107 1.99 -1.84 -12.39
N GLY A 108 3.08 -2.58 -12.49
CA GLY A 108 3.52 -3.56 -11.50
C GLY A 108 4.71 -3.00 -10.72
N PRO A 109 4.56 -2.65 -9.44
CA PRO A 109 5.67 -2.18 -8.63
C PRO A 109 6.67 -3.31 -8.34
N ILE A 110 7.93 -2.96 -8.09
CA ILE A 110 8.97 -3.89 -7.66
C ILE A 110 8.95 -3.97 -6.14
N ILE A 111 9.01 -5.19 -5.59
CA ILE A 111 8.94 -5.43 -4.14
C ILE A 111 10.09 -4.71 -3.43
N ASN A 112 9.75 -4.01 -2.34
CA ASN A 112 10.68 -3.43 -1.39
C ASN A 112 11.08 -4.50 -0.37
N GLN A 113 12.19 -5.19 -0.61
CA GLN A 113 12.65 -6.25 0.31
C GLN A 113 12.96 -5.69 1.71
N PRO A 114 12.67 -6.44 2.80
CA PRO A 114 12.24 -7.85 2.84
C PRO A 114 10.73 -8.09 2.78
N ASN A 115 9.90 -7.09 2.40
CA ASN A 115 8.45 -7.29 2.28
C ASN A 115 8.13 -8.43 1.32
N SER A 116 7.06 -9.18 1.58
CA SER A 116 6.56 -10.22 0.69
C SER A 116 5.67 -9.69 -0.44
N ALA A 117 5.21 -8.45 -0.32
CA ALA A 117 4.33 -7.84 -1.31
C ALA A 117 4.42 -6.31 -1.30
N ILE A 118 3.97 -5.71 -2.40
CA ILE A 118 3.85 -4.26 -2.59
C ILE A 118 2.59 -3.95 -3.40
N LEU A 119 1.87 -2.90 -3.02
CA LEU A 119 0.69 -2.42 -3.74
C LEU A 119 1.04 -1.21 -4.61
N GLY A 120 0.77 -1.32 -5.91
CA GLY A 120 0.80 -0.21 -6.86
C GLY A 120 -0.57 0.46 -6.95
N VAL A 121 -0.60 1.78 -6.79
CA VAL A 121 -1.78 2.62 -6.89
C VAL A 121 -1.67 3.49 -8.14
N SER A 122 -2.62 3.33 -9.06
CA SER A 122 -2.65 4.04 -10.33
C SER A 122 -3.56 5.26 -10.28
N ALA A 123 -3.60 6.02 -11.38
CA ALA A 123 -4.48 7.18 -11.51
C ALA A 123 -5.95 6.78 -11.42
N THR A 124 -6.75 7.63 -10.79
CA THR A 124 -8.21 7.56 -10.86
C THR A 124 -8.68 8.25 -12.12
N VAL A 125 -9.38 7.52 -12.98
CA VAL A 125 -9.86 7.99 -14.29
C VAL A 125 -11.35 7.71 -14.42
N GLU A 126 -12.13 8.67 -14.92
CA GLU A 126 -13.52 8.43 -15.25
C GLU A 126 -13.63 7.48 -16.44
N LYS A 127 -14.38 6.39 -16.26
CA LYS A 127 -14.61 5.37 -17.30
C LYS A 127 -16.07 4.98 -17.38
N PRO A 128 -16.57 4.64 -18.57
CA PRO A 128 -17.87 4.00 -18.71
C PRO A 128 -17.76 2.56 -18.14
N VAL A 129 -18.63 2.25 -17.21
CA VAL A 129 -18.71 0.93 -16.57
C VAL A 129 -20.15 0.48 -16.48
N VAL A 130 -20.38 -0.83 -16.39
CA VAL A 130 -21.72 -1.38 -16.21
C VAL A 130 -22.00 -1.54 -14.71
N VAL A 131 -23.07 -0.89 -14.25
CA VAL A 131 -23.59 -1.01 -12.87
C VAL A 131 -25.08 -1.35 -12.99
N ASN A 132 -25.49 -2.48 -12.40
CA ASN A 132 -26.88 -2.97 -12.43
C ASN A 132 -27.50 -3.05 -13.85
N GLY A 133 -26.68 -3.41 -14.85
CA GLY A 133 -27.11 -3.52 -16.25
C GLY A 133 -27.13 -2.20 -17.04
N GLU A 134 -26.77 -1.09 -16.42
CA GLU A 134 -26.70 0.23 -17.05
C GLU A 134 -25.26 0.70 -17.24
N ILE A 135 -25.00 1.40 -18.35
CA ILE A 135 -23.70 2.05 -18.59
C ILE A 135 -23.69 3.39 -17.86
N VAL A 136 -22.76 3.53 -16.91
CA VAL A 136 -22.60 4.74 -16.11
C VAL A 136 -21.15 5.19 -16.09
N ILE A 137 -20.90 6.48 -15.88
CA ILE A 137 -19.54 7.01 -15.67
C ILE A 137 -19.20 6.90 -14.20
N ARG A 138 -18.04 6.28 -13.91
CA ARG A 138 -17.50 6.14 -12.56
C ARG A 138 -16.00 6.43 -12.53
N PRO A 139 -15.50 7.00 -11.43
CA PRO A 139 -14.06 7.08 -11.19
C PRO A 139 -13.52 5.68 -10.92
N ILE A 140 -12.60 5.23 -11.75
CA ILE A 140 -11.99 3.91 -11.68
C ILE A 140 -10.48 4.06 -11.43
N MET A 141 -9.97 3.30 -10.48
CA MET A 141 -8.56 3.22 -10.14
C MET A 141 -8.10 1.77 -10.23
N SER A 142 -7.01 1.52 -10.95
CA SER A 142 -6.38 0.20 -10.96
C SER A 142 -5.42 0.06 -9.79
N LEU A 143 -5.48 -1.10 -9.13
CA LEU A 143 -4.54 -1.51 -8.08
C LEU A 143 -3.77 -2.73 -8.57
N GLY A 144 -2.45 -2.70 -8.48
CA GLY A 144 -1.56 -3.81 -8.84
C GLY A 144 -0.85 -4.35 -7.60
N LEU A 145 -1.00 -5.64 -7.29
CA LEU A 145 -0.26 -6.31 -6.23
C LEU A 145 0.88 -7.12 -6.83
N THR A 146 2.11 -6.80 -6.45
CA THR A 146 3.27 -7.66 -6.72
C THR A 146 3.57 -8.49 -5.46
N ILE A 147 3.77 -9.78 -5.64
CA ILE A 147 4.02 -10.74 -4.55
C ILE A 147 5.32 -11.51 -4.76
N ASP A 148 6.00 -11.85 -3.67
CA ASP A 148 7.08 -12.84 -3.68
C ASP A 148 6.46 -14.23 -3.65
N HIS A 149 6.50 -14.94 -4.77
CA HIS A 149 5.83 -16.24 -4.91
C HIS A 149 6.47 -17.36 -4.07
N ARG A 150 7.60 -17.10 -3.41
CA ARG A 150 8.18 -17.99 -2.39
C ARG A 150 7.42 -17.93 -1.07
N VAL A 151 6.71 -16.81 -0.81
CA VAL A 151 5.97 -16.54 0.43
C VAL A 151 4.46 -16.58 0.20
N VAL A 152 4.00 -16.05 -0.92
CA VAL A 152 2.58 -15.84 -1.25
C VAL A 152 2.24 -16.54 -2.54
N ASP A 153 1.22 -17.39 -2.54
CA ASP A 153 0.67 -17.93 -3.77
C ASP A 153 -0.37 -17.00 -4.42
N GLY A 154 -0.70 -17.29 -5.68
CA GLY A 154 -1.64 -16.46 -6.44
C GLY A 154 -3.02 -16.37 -5.82
N MET A 155 -3.50 -17.44 -5.16
CA MET A 155 -4.81 -17.45 -4.51
C MET A 155 -4.82 -16.54 -3.27
N ALA A 156 -3.79 -16.58 -2.45
CA ALA A 156 -3.65 -15.69 -1.29
C ALA A 156 -3.60 -14.21 -1.71
N GLY A 157 -2.83 -13.87 -2.76
CA GLY A 157 -2.81 -12.54 -3.33
C GLY A 157 -4.18 -12.10 -3.87
N ALA A 158 -4.88 -12.98 -4.59
CA ALA A 158 -6.20 -12.69 -5.13
C ALA A 158 -7.25 -12.47 -4.03
N LYS A 159 -7.21 -13.25 -2.96
CA LYS A 159 -8.11 -13.08 -1.79
C LYS A 159 -7.86 -11.74 -1.09
N PHE A 160 -6.60 -11.38 -0.89
CA PHE A 160 -6.25 -10.07 -0.35
C PHE A 160 -6.82 -8.93 -1.19
N MET A 161 -6.63 -8.97 -2.51
CA MET A 161 -7.15 -7.95 -3.42
C MET A 161 -8.67 -7.90 -3.45
N LYS A 162 -9.35 -9.04 -3.36
CA LYS A 162 -10.81 -9.12 -3.25
C LYS A 162 -11.31 -8.42 -1.99
N ASP A 163 -10.71 -8.70 -0.84
CA ASP A 163 -11.11 -8.13 0.45
C ASP A 163 -10.79 -6.62 0.50
N LEU A 164 -9.63 -6.21 -0.04
CA LEU A 164 -9.26 -4.81 -0.15
C LEU A 164 -10.26 -4.03 -1.04
N LYS A 165 -10.60 -4.58 -2.21
CA LYS A 165 -11.60 -3.99 -3.11
C LYS A 165 -12.95 -3.82 -2.42
N ALA A 166 -13.44 -4.86 -1.75
CA ALA A 166 -14.70 -4.81 -1.02
C ALA A 166 -14.71 -3.70 0.04
N LEU A 167 -13.63 -3.56 0.81
CA LEU A 167 -13.52 -2.54 1.84
C LEU A 167 -13.41 -1.11 1.28
N ILE A 168 -12.82 -0.94 0.10
CA ILE A 168 -12.74 0.38 -0.55
C ILE A 168 -14.08 0.78 -1.16
N GLU A 169 -14.79 -0.16 -1.78
CA GLU A 169 -16.06 0.12 -2.47
C GLU A 169 -17.25 0.25 -1.52
N ASP A 170 -17.17 -0.38 -0.34
CA ASP A 170 -18.19 -0.29 0.70
C ASP A 170 -17.50 -0.11 2.08
N PRO A 171 -16.95 1.07 2.35
CA PRO A 171 -16.31 1.37 3.62
C PRO A 171 -17.36 1.47 4.73
N ILE A 172 -17.25 0.60 5.73
CA ILE A 172 -18.07 0.61 6.95
C ILE A 172 -17.54 1.66 7.92
#